data_c739fc65721300e93b472a194b144022
#
_entry.id   c739fc65721300e93b472a194b144022
#
_cell.length_a   1.000
_cell.length_b   1.000
_cell.length_c   1.000
_cell.angle_alpha   90.00
_cell.angle_beta   90.00
_cell.angle_gamma   90.00
#
_symmetry.space_group_name_H-M   'P 1'
#
loop_
_entity.id
_entity.type
_entity.pdbx_description
1 polymer ?
#
loop_
_entity_poly.entity_id
_entity_poly.type
_entity_poly.pdbx_seq_one_letter_code
_entity_poly.pdbx_strand_id
1 'polypeptide(L)'
;MEEGVSLRLWRYDEDAILQEEQNERKKRFQKIGEDVFSFFQDKAIATGFEDREGQWEMSCEIVDGIRENKHVLVEAGVGIGKSFAYIVPILYYSKIYHRPVVIATSTIALQEQLTHDIEKIMDMLNYEVEVLIAKGQNHFLCKKRFDDCFTKEF
;
A
#
# COMPACT_ATOMS: atom_id res chain seq x y z
N MET A 1 -10.47 53.14 37.13
CA MET A 1 -9.89 52.62 35.89
C MET A 1 -10.11 51.12 35.93
N GLU A 2 -11.17 50.65 35.27
CA GLU A 2 -11.45 49.22 35.14
C GLU A 2 -10.78 48.74 33.86
N GLU A 3 -9.75 47.90 34.00
CA GLU A 3 -9.15 47.20 32.88
C GLU A 3 -10.12 46.09 32.44
N GLY A 4 -10.79 46.32 31.31
CA GLY A 4 -11.67 45.35 30.70
C GLY A 4 -10.88 44.14 30.19
N VAL A 5 -11.12 42.97 30.77
CA VAL A 5 -10.61 41.69 30.29
C VAL A 5 -11.26 41.41 28.94
N SER A 6 -10.50 41.54 27.86
CA SER A 6 -10.93 41.15 26.51
C SER A 6 -10.87 39.63 26.38
N LEU A 7 -12.01 38.97 26.55
CA LEU A 7 -12.17 37.57 26.23
C LEU A 7 -12.16 37.38 24.69
N ARG A 8 -11.05 36.93 24.12
CA ARG A 8 -11.02 36.43 22.74
C ARG A 8 -11.64 35.03 22.72
N LEU A 9 -12.91 34.96 22.32
CA LEU A 9 -13.56 33.70 21.98
C LEU A 9 -12.95 33.21 20.68
N TRP A 10 -12.15 32.14 20.75
CA TRP A 10 -11.73 31.37 19.56
C TRP A 10 -12.96 30.63 19.05
N ARG A 11 -13.56 31.12 17.95
CA ARG A 11 -14.56 30.34 17.25
C ARG A 11 -13.80 29.22 16.51
N TYR A 12 -14.13 28.02 16.87
CA TYR A 12 -13.68 26.83 16.13
C TYR A 12 -14.48 26.81 14.82
N ASP A 13 -13.80 27.07 13.71
CA ASP A 13 -14.41 27.05 12.39
C ASP A 13 -14.26 25.62 11.85
N GLU A 14 -15.25 24.77 12.13
CA GLU A 14 -15.26 23.37 11.71
C GLU A 14 -15.20 23.24 10.18
N ASP A 15 -15.84 24.13 9.44
CA ASP A 15 -15.83 24.12 7.98
C ASP A 15 -14.44 24.42 7.42
N ALA A 16 -13.72 25.37 8.01
CA ALA A 16 -12.35 25.70 7.61
C ALA A 16 -11.39 24.53 7.85
N ILE A 17 -11.54 23.82 8.97
CA ILE A 17 -10.71 22.66 9.31
C ILE A 17 -10.99 21.51 8.34
N LEU A 18 -12.26 21.19 8.09
CA LEU A 18 -12.64 20.15 7.11
C LEU A 18 -12.11 20.46 5.71
N GLN A 19 -12.12 21.73 5.33
CA GLN A 19 -11.62 22.17 4.03
C GLN A 19 -10.09 22.06 3.94
N GLU A 20 -9.38 22.36 5.02
CA GLU A 20 -7.93 22.17 5.11
C GLU A 20 -7.53 20.69 5.06
N GLU A 21 -8.21 19.81 5.80
CA GLU A 21 -8.01 18.36 5.75
C GLU A 21 -8.25 17.79 4.35
N GLN A 22 -9.30 18.23 3.67
CA GLN A 22 -9.60 17.82 2.28
C GLN A 22 -8.50 18.29 1.32
N ASN A 23 -8.01 19.51 1.48
CA ASN A 23 -6.93 20.04 0.65
C ASN A 23 -5.61 19.29 0.89
N GLU A 24 -5.27 19.01 2.13
CA GLU A 24 -4.09 18.22 2.47
C GLU A 24 -4.19 16.78 1.91
N ARG A 25 -5.36 16.15 2.04
CA ARG A 25 -5.62 14.85 1.43
C ARG A 25 -5.42 14.89 -0.08
N LYS A 26 -5.96 15.90 -0.76
CA LYS A 26 -5.82 16.08 -2.21
C LYS A 26 -4.36 16.21 -2.63
N LYS A 27 -3.57 17.01 -1.92
CA LYS A 27 -2.13 17.17 -2.17
C LYS A 27 -1.37 15.84 -2.00
N ARG A 28 -1.69 15.08 -0.95
CA ARG A 28 -1.06 13.77 -0.72
C ARG A 28 -1.36 12.78 -1.85
N PHE A 29 -2.60 12.72 -2.33
CA PHE A 29 -2.95 11.85 -3.46
C PHE A 29 -2.34 12.31 -4.77
N GLN A 30 -2.26 13.62 -5.01
CA GLN A 30 -1.53 14.15 -6.16
C GLN A 30 -0.06 13.69 -6.13
N LYS A 31 0.58 13.80 -4.98
CA LYS A 31 1.96 13.32 -4.81
C LYS A 31 2.08 11.82 -5.05
N ILE A 32 1.16 10.99 -4.56
CA ILE A 32 1.16 9.55 -4.85
C ILE A 32 1.09 9.30 -6.36
N GLY A 33 0.20 9.99 -7.07
CA GLY A 33 0.09 9.87 -8.53
C GLY A 33 1.37 10.25 -9.25
N GLU A 34 2.00 11.36 -8.87
CA GLU A 34 3.29 11.82 -9.43
C GLU A 34 4.42 10.80 -9.15
N ASP A 35 4.50 10.29 -7.93
CA ASP A 35 5.51 9.31 -7.53
C ASP A 35 5.33 7.97 -8.26
N VAL A 36 4.09 7.51 -8.43
CA VAL A 36 3.75 6.30 -9.20
C VAL A 36 4.08 6.50 -10.68
N PHE A 37 3.76 7.66 -11.25
CA PHE A 37 4.13 8.02 -12.61
C PHE A 37 5.65 7.97 -12.82
N SER A 38 6.40 8.66 -11.98
CA SER A 38 7.86 8.67 -12.04
C SER A 38 8.47 7.27 -11.86
N PHE A 39 7.84 6.41 -11.05
CA PHE A 39 8.30 5.03 -10.92
C PHE A 39 8.25 4.28 -12.25
N PHE A 40 7.12 4.31 -12.95
CA PHE A 40 6.97 3.55 -14.20
C PHE A 40 7.73 4.18 -15.36
N GLN A 41 7.82 5.49 -15.44
CA GLN A 41 8.50 6.18 -16.55
C GLN A 41 10.02 6.19 -16.41
N ASP A 42 10.53 6.33 -15.20
CA ASP A 42 11.97 6.53 -14.99
C ASP A 42 12.64 5.30 -14.37
N LYS A 43 12.15 4.86 -13.19
CA LYS A 43 12.84 3.86 -12.38
C LYS A 43 12.69 2.45 -12.92
N ALA A 44 11.50 2.08 -13.35
CA ALA A 44 11.25 0.77 -13.91
C ALA A 44 12.04 0.57 -15.21
N ILE A 45 12.04 1.56 -16.10
CA ILE A 45 12.80 1.53 -17.36
C ILE A 45 14.30 1.47 -17.11
N ALA A 46 14.82 2.26 -16.16
CA ALA A 46 16.25 2.27 -15.80
C ALA A 46 16.74 0.91 -15.27
N THR A 47 15.85 0.09 -14.72
CA THR A 47 16.17 -1.26 -14.22
C THR A 47 15.90 -2.36 -15.24
N GLY A 48 15.58 -2.01 -16.50
CA GLY A 48 15.35 -2.96 -17.59
C GLY A 48 13.95 -3.56 -17.63
N PHE A 49 12.99 -2.97 -16.90
CA PHE A 49 11.59 -3.33 -17.04
C PHE A 49 11.03 -2.77 -18.36
N GLU A 50 10.30 -3.63 -19.06
CA GLU A 50 9.57 -3.22 -20.26
C GLU A 50 8.40 -2.31 -19.86
N ASP A 51 8.23 -1.22 -20.59
CA ASP A 51 7.05 -0.38 -20.49
C ASP A 51 5.81 -1.19 -20.93
N ARG A 52 4.83 -1.29 -20.05
CA ARG A 52 3.57 -2.03 -20.29
C ARG A 52 2.40 -1.11 -19.98
N GLU A 53 1.81 -0.57 -21.02
CA GLU A 53 0.70 0.40 -20.95
C GLU A 53 -0.40 -0.01 -19.95
N GLY A 54 -0.88 -1.24 -20.00
CA GLY A 54 -1.89 -1.74 -19.07
C GLY A 54 -1.46 -1.78 -17.61
N GLN A 55 -0.15 -1.82 -17.33
CA GLN A 55 0.39 -1.77 -15.97
C GLN A 55 0.23 -0.38 -15.37
N TRP A 56 0.52 0.65 -16.15
CA TRP A 56 0.34 2.04 -15.78
C TRP A 56 -1.14 2.38 -15.56
N GLU A 57 -2.00 2.03 -16.51
CA GLU A 57 -3.45 2.25 -16.42
C GLU A 57 -4.03 1.64 -15.15
N MET A 58 -3.70 0.38 -14.85
CA MET A 58 -4.13 -0.29 -13.62
C MET A 58 -3.66 0.45 -12.37
N SER A 59 -2.43 0.96 -12.36
CA SER A 59 -1.90 1.73 -11.22
C SER A 59 -2.65 3.03 -11.00
N CYS A 60 -2.99 3.74 -12.07
CA CYS A 60 -3.80 4.96 -12.00
C CYS A 60 -5.19 4.70 -11.42
N GLU A 61 -5.88 3.68 -11.91
CA GLU A 61 -7.20 3.28 -11.41
C GLU A 61 -7.18 2.94 -9.91
N ILE A 62 -6.11 2.29 -9.45
CA ILE A 62 -5.95 1.99 -8.02
C ILE A 62 -5.74 3.26 -7.20
N VAL A 63 -4.90 4.19 -7.64
CA VAL A 63 -4.70 5.48 -6.97
C VAL A 63 -6.01 6.25 -6.88
N ASP A 64 -6.76 6.32 -7.96
CA ASP A 64 -8.04 7.00 -8.02
C ASP A 64 -9.09 6.34 -7.13
N GLY A 65 -9.16 5.01 -7.13
CA GLY A 65 -10.04 4.25 -6.25
C GLY A 65 -9.78 4.53 -4.77
N ILE A 66 -8.52 4.55 -4.37
CA ILE A 66 -8.13 4.86 -2.98
C ILE A 66 -8.47 6.34 -2.66
N ARG A 67 -8.19 7.26 -3.58
CA ARG A 67 -8.50 8.68 -3.43
C ARG A 67 -9.99 8.92 -3.19
N GLU A 68 -10.81 8.24 -3.98
CA GLU A 68 -12.26 8.40 -3.96
C GLU A 68 -12.97 7.50 -2.93
N ASN A 69 -12.19 6.68 -2.21
CA ASN A 69 -12.71 5.68 -1.27
C ASN A 69 -13.70 4.71 -1.94
N LYS A 70 -13.37 4.26 -3.15
CA LYS A 70 -14.18 3.34 -3.96
C LYS A 70 -13.52 1.97 -4.07
N HIS A 71 -14.33 0.95 -4.29
CA HIS A 71 -13.84 -0.36 -4.69
C HIS A 71 -13.42 -0.32 -6.16
N VAL A 72 -12.28 -0.95 -6.46
CA VAL A 72 -11.77 -1.08 -7.83
C VAL A 72 -11.73 -2.56 -8.18
N LEU A 73 -12.32 -2.91 -9.31
CA LEU A 73 -12.27 -4.24 -9.89
C LEU A 73 -11.54 -4.13 -11.24
N VAL A 74 -10.42 -4.84 -11.35
CA VAL A 74 -9.59 -4.82 -12.56
C VAL A 74 -9.45 -6.22 -13.11
N GLU A 75 -9.78 -6.38 -14.39
CA GLU A 75 -9.44 -7.57 -15.15
C GLU A 75 -8.23 -7.27 -16.05
N ALA A 76 -7.15 -7.98 -15.83
CA ALA A 76 -5.91 -7.77 -16.55
C ALA A 76 -5.35 -9.09 -17.08
N GLY A 77 -4.92 -9.10 -18.33
CA GLY A 77 -4.35 -10.26 -19.02
C GLY A 77 -3.10 -10.83 -18.33
N VAL A 78 -2.67 -12.01 -18.79
CA VAL A 78 -1.42 -12.63 -18.33
C VAL A 78 -0.23 -11.82 -18.89
N GLY A 79 0.80 -11.61 -18.07
CA GLY A 79 2.02 -10.95 -18.54
C GLY A 79 2.05 -9.42 -18.41
N ILE A 80 0.94 -8.75 -18.06
CA ILE A 80 0.89 -7.29 -17.87
C ILE A 80 1.75 -6.79 -16.68
N GLY A 81 2.14 -7.69 -15.77
CA GLY A 81 2.89 -7.29 -14.57
C GLY A 81 1.98 -6.75 -13.46
N LYS A 82 0.83 -7.40 -13.26
CA LYS A 82 -0.19 -7.03 -12.26
C LYS A 82 0.38 -6.75 -10.86
N SER A 83 1.34 -7.56 -10.40
CA SER A 83 1.94 -7.40 -9.08
C SER A 83 2.52 -6.00 -8.91
N PHE A 84 3.32 -5.53 -9.85
CA PHE A 84 3.89 -4.18 -9.82
C PHE A 84 2.82 -3.10 -9.89
N ALA A 85 1.81 -3.30 -10.73
CA ALA A 85 0.74 -2.33 -10.92
C ALA A 85 -0.05 -2.02 -9.65
N TYR A 86 -0.24 -2.97 -8.73
CA TYR A 86 -0.92 -2.69 -7.47
C TYR A 86 0.05 -2.51 -6.28
N ILE A 87 1.23 -3.13 -6.27
CA ILE A 87 2.19 -2.98 -5.16
C ILE A 87 2.76 -1.56 -5.12
N VAL A 88 3.14 -0.99 -6.26
CA VAL A 88 3.73 0.35 -6.31
C VAL A 88 2.83 1.42 -5.70
N PRO A 89 1.57 1.59 -6.12
CA PRO A 89 0.71 2.61 -5.52
C PRO A 89 0.39 2.37 -4.04
N ILE A 90 0.26 1.12 -3.60
CA ILE A 90 -0.03 0.84 -2.19
C ILE A 90 1.19 1.05 -1.28
N LEU A 91 2.41 0.85 -1.77
CA LEU A 91 3.62 1.18 -1.03
C LEU A 91 3.76 2.70 -0.84
N TYR A 92 3.51 3.49 -1.89
CA TYR A 92 3.48 4.94 -1.75
C TYR A 92 2.37 5.42 -0.82
N TYR A 93 1.18 4.81 -0.90
CA TYR A 93 0.09 5.08 0.03
C TYR A 93 0.50 4.76 1.47
N SER A 94 1.05 3.58 1.73
CA SER A 94 1.52 3.17 3.06
C SER A 94 2.57 4.13 3.60
N LYS A 95 3.51 4.57 2.76
CA LYS A 95 4.55 5.53 3.10
C LYS A 95 4.00 6.89 3.53
N ILE A 96 3.05 7.42 2.76
CA ILE A 96 2.52 8.77 2.98
C ILE A 96 1.52 8.82 4.13
N TYR A 97 0.72 7.77 4.28
CA TYR A 97 -0.33 7.71 5.31
C TYR A 97 0.07 6.95 6.58
N HIS A 98 1.23 6.29 6.58
CA HIS A 98 1.69 5.41 7.68
C HIS A 98 0.63 4.40 8.09
N ARG A 99 -0.04 3.81 7.12
CA ARG A 99 -1.09 2.81 7.34
C ARG A 99 -0.68 1.46 6.76
N PRO A 100 -0.99 0.35 7.45
CA PRO A 100 -0.78 -0.98 6.91
C PRO A 100 -1.69 -1.23 5.71
N VAL A 101 -1.20 -2.05 4.78
CA VAL A 101 -1.96 -2.53 3.62
C VAL A 101 -2.00 -4.05 3.68
N VAL A 102 -3.14 -4.63 3.33
CA VAL A 102 -3.32 -6.09 3.31
C VAL A 102 -3.46 -6.55 1.86
N ILE A 103 -2.63 -7.49 1.46
CA ILE A 103 -2.73 -8.18 0.17
C ILE A 103 -3.17 -9.62 0.43
N ALA A 104 -4.31 -10.01 -0.10
CA ALA A 104 -4.82 -11.37 0.00
C ALA A 104 -4.59 -12.11 -1.33
N THR A 105 -4.13 -13.35 -1.24
CA THR A 105 -3.90 -14.24 -2.38
C THR A 105 -4.40 -15.64 -2.07
N SER A 106 -4.71 -16.40 -3.10
CA SER A 106 -5.32 -17.72 -2.99
C SER A 106 -4.35 -18.86 -2.68
N THR A 107 -3.05 -18.70 -2.95
CA THR A 107 -2.06 -19.78 -2.80
C THR A 107 -0.80 -19.31 -2.09
N ILE A 108 -0.10 -20.25 -1.42
CA ILE A 108 1.20 -19.99 -0.78
C ILE A 108 2.27 -19.59 -1.81
N ALA A 109 2.27 -20.24 -2.97
CA ALA A 109 3.21 -19.90 -4.04
C ALA A 109 3.08 -18.44 -4.50
N LEU A 110 1.83 -17.94 -4.60
CA LEU A 110 1.58 -16.52 -4.89
C LEU A 110 2.02 -15.61 -3.73
N GLN A 111 1.89 -16.03 -2.47
CA GLN A 111 2.42 -15.25 -1.33
C GLN A 111 3.94 -15.10 -1.42
N GLU A 112 4.65 -16.18 -1.72
CA GLU A 112 6.11 -16.17 -1.87
C GLU A 112 6.55 -15.30 -3.06
N GLN A 113 5.86 -15.41 -4.18
CA GLN A 113 6.11 -14.55 -5.34
C GLN A 113 5.88 -13.07 -5.00
N LEU A 114 4.79 -12.75 -4.31
CA LEU A 114 4.48 -11.37 -3.90
C LEU A 114 5.52 -10.79 -2.95
N THR A 115 6.02 -11.58 -2.01
CA THR A 115 7.10 -11.15 -1.11
C THR A 115 8.33 -10.74 -1.91
N HIS A 116 8.72 -11.56 -2.89
CA HIS A 116 9.86 -11.26 -3.75
C HIS A 116 9.61 -10.03 -4.65
N ASP A 117 8.40 -9.87 -5.19
CA ASP A 117 8.05 -8.69 -5.98
C ASP A 117 8.08 -7.42 -5.10
N ILE A 118 7.60 -7.49 -3.85
CA ILE A 118 7.67 -6.38 -2.90
C ILE A 118 9.12 -6.00 -2.59
N GLU A 119 9.99 -6.97 -2.30
CA GLU A 119 11.42 -6.75 -2.06
C GLU A 119 12.07 -6.02 -3.24
N LYS A 120 11.86 -6.49 -4.46
CA LYS A 120 12.37 -5.82 -5.67
C LYS A 120 11.91 -4.39 -5.81
N ILE A 121 10.62 -4.13 -5.54
CA ILE A 121 10.07 -2.78 -5.64
C ILE A 121 10.63 -1.89 -4.53
N MET A 122 10.82 -2.40 -3.31
CA MET A 122 11.45 -1.67 -2.22
C MET A 122 12.88 -1.25 -2.57
N ASP A 123 13.67 -2.15 -3.16
CA ASP A 123 15.01 -1.86 -3.64
C ASP A 123 14.99 -0.73 -4.70
N MET A 124 14.09 -0.81 -5.69
CA MET A 124 13.92 0.22 -6.71
C MET A 124 13.50 1.58 -6.14
N LEU A 125 12.67 1.56 -5.10
CA LEU A 125 12.17 2.76 -4.43
C LEU A 125 13.17 3.33 -3.41
N ASN A 126 14.19 2.57 -3.04
CA ASN A 126 15.05 2.84 -1.88
C ASN A 126 14.21 3.16 -0.63
N TYR A 127 13.25 2.29 -0.36
CA TYR A 127 12.29 2.44 0.72
C TYR A 127 11.92 1.09 1.31
N GLU A 128 12.15 0.92 2.61
CA GLU A 128 11.85 -0.30 3.35
C GLU A 128 10.50 -0.19 4.08
N VAL A 129 9.74 -1.29 4.03
CA VAL A 129 8.53 -1.50 4.83
C VAL A 129 8.60 -2.86 5.51
N GLU A 130 8.00 -2.97 6.68
CA GLU A 130 7.85 -4.26 7.34
C GLU A 130 6.79 -5.10 6.62
N VAL A 131 7.17 -6.31 6.20
CA VAL A 131 6.29 -7.26 5.51
C VAL A 131 6.01 -8.43 6.42
N LEU A 132 4.74 -8.67 6.73
CA LEU A 132 4.28 -9.82 7.52
C LEU A 132 3.51 -10.79 6.64
N ILE A 133 3.93 -12.06 6.64
CA ILE A 133 3.25 -13.12 5.91
C ILE A 133 2.30 -13.85 6.88
N ALA A 134 0.99 -13.70 6.67
CA ALA A 134 -0.04 -14.41 7.42
C ALA A 134 -0.48 -15.66 6.66
N LYS A 135 -0.22 -16.83 7.20
CA LYS A 135 -0.66 -18.13 6.67
C LYS A 135 -1.74 -18.73 7.56
N GLY A 136 -2.61 -19.56 7.00
CA GLY A 136 -3.59 -20.30 7.78
C GLY A 136 -2.91 -21.23 8.79
N GLN A 137 -3.60 -21.52 9.89
CA GLN A 137 -3.08 -22.34 11.01
C GLN A 137 -2.51 -23.69 10.56
N ASN A 138 -3.05 -24.30 9.51
CA ASN A 138 -2.62 -25.60 8.98
C ASN A 138 -1.21 -25.55 8.33
N HIS A 139 -0.67 -24.36 8.07
CA HIS A 139 0.65 -24.16 7.49
C HIS A 139 1.76 -23.89 8.53
N PHE A 140 1.41 -23.95 9.81
CA PHE A 140 2.35 -23.83 10.90
C PHE A 140 2.52 -25.18 11.60
N LEU A 141 3.75 -25.47 12.05
CA LEU A 141 4.02 -26.64 12.85
C LEU A 141 3.28 -26.53 14.20
N CYS A 142 2.43 -27.46 14.47
CA CYS A 142 1.80 -27.59 15.78
C CYS A 142 2.79 -28.30 16.73
N LYS A 143 3.40 -27.57 17.65
CA LYS A 143 4.38 -28.12 18.60
C LYS A 143 3.82 -29.34 19.37
N LYS A 144 2.60 -29.28 19.84
CA LYS A 144 1.95 -30.41 20.52
C LYS A 144 1.85 -31.66 19.65
N ARG A 145 1.40 -31.54 18.40
CA ARG A 145 1.33 -32.69 17.47
C ARG A 145 2.72 -33.23 17.13
N PHE A 146 3.68 -32.34 17.00
CA PHE A 146 5.05 -32.73 16.76
C PHE A 146 5.61 -33.55 17.95
N ASP A 147 5.47 -33.08 19.18
CA ASP A 147 5.88 -33.77 20.38
C ASP A 147 5.14 -35.11 20.56
N ASP A 148 3.82 -35.16 20.28
CA ASP A 148 3.01 -36.38 20.35
C ASP A 148 3.44 -37.44 19.33
N CYS A 149 3.96 -37.06 18.15
CA CYS A 149 4.50 -38.01 17.18
C CYS A 149 5.81 -38.65 17.66
N PHE A 150 6.69 -37.90 18.30
CA PHE A 150 7.95 -38.44 18.81
C PHE A 150 7.80 -39.26 20.10
N THR A 151 6.78 -39.00 20.90
CA THR A 151 6.53 -39.77 22.14
C THR A 151 5.77 -41.06 21.90
N LYS A 152 5.21 -41.31 20.74
CA LYS A 152 4.47 -42.54 20.39
C LYS A 152 5.31 -43.59 19.66
N GLU A 153 6.53 -43.29 19.31
CA GLU A 153 7.45 -44.22 18.62
C GLU A 153 8.45 -44.93 19.57
N PHE A 154 8.24 -44.86 20.91
CA PHE A 154 9.02 -45.59 21.89
C PHE A 154 8.16 -46.36 22.87
#